data_6d64f95059fcf97a5dcfb3aced3fbfe0
#
_entry.id   6d64f95059fcf97a5dcfb3aced3fbfe0
#
_cell.length_a   1.000
_cell.length_b   1.000
_cell.length_c   1.000
_cell.angle_alpha   90.00
_cell.angle_beta   90.00
_cell.angle_gamma   90.00
#
_symmetry.space_group_name_H-M   'P 1'
#
loop_
_entity.id
_entity.type
_entity.pdbx_description
1 polymer ?
#
loop_
_entity_poly.entity_id
_entity_poly.type
_entity_poly.pdbx_seq_one_letter_code
_entity_poly.pdbx_strand_id
1 'polypeptide(L)'
;MTISHLKYKIQNLKQYEVSSRENILKVVLKNQPADRALPVINVPVTTSHDEWVEALKTRLEILHVDVREVADYAALKDLLKHEAIPQDRTVTTIAELSDVSTLIEAVKEDAHSLEDVDLAIIPAHFGVAENGAMWVTESLVKYRVLPFITQQLAIVVKRKDIVYNMHQAYERIAGTNYDFGVFIAGPSKTADIEQSLVLGAHGPKGMTLYLLG
;
A
#
# COMPACT_ATOMS: atom_id res chain seq x y z
N MET A 1 -8.62 -48.90 -44.35
CA MET A 1 -9.00 -47.62 -43.73
C MET A 1 -9.63 -46.78 -44.83
N THR A 2 -10.93 -46.62 -44.85
CA THR A 2 -11.69 -46.00 -45.90
C THR A 2 -11.67 -44.48 -45.80
N ILE A 3 -11.57 -43.81 -46.93
CA ILE A 3 -11.52 -42.34 -47.09
C ILE A 3 -12.66 -41.61 -46.34
N SER A 4 -13.79 -42.30 -46.10
CA SER A 4 -14.91 -41.77 -45.30
C SER A 4 -14.57 -41.54 -43.82
N HIS A 5 -13.72 -42.37 -43.21
CA HIS A 5 -13.29 -42.27 -41.81
C HIS A 5 -12.32 -41.08 -41.59
N LEU A 6 -11.52 -40.76 -42.64
CA LEU A 6 -10.62 -39.59 -42.57
C LEU A 6 -11.39 -38.28 -42.73
N LYS A 7 -12.42 -38.26 -43.60
CA LYS A 7 -13.29 -37.07 -43.76
C LYS A 7 -14.08 -36.77 -42.47
N TYR A 8 -14.58 -37.76 -41.77
CA TYR A 8 -15.29 -37.59 -40.49
C TYR A 8 -14.37 -37.07 -39.38
N LYS A 9 -13.13 -37.55 -39.35
CA LYS A 9 -12.12 -37.00 -38.41
C LYS A 9 -11.70 -35.56 -38.75
N ILE A 10 -11.61 -35.20 -40.03
CA ILE A 10 -11.24 -33.84 -40.45
C ILE A 10 -12.39 -32.85 -40.24
N GLN A 11 -13.65 -33.27 -40.38
CA GLN A 11 -14.80 -32.42 -40.08
C GLN A 11 -14.95 -32.15 -38.57
N ASN A 12 -14.60 -33.10 -37.71
CA ASN A 12 -14.60 -32.92 -36.24
C ASN A 12 -13.39 -32.15 -35.70
N LEU A 13 -12.31 -31.99 -36.49
CA LEU A 13 -11.15 -31.17 -36.13
C LEU A 13 -11.32 -29.69 -36.46
N LYS A 14 -12.45 -29.28 -37.07
CA LYS A 14 -12.75 -27.89 -37.44
C LYS A 14 -13.76 -27.18 -36.52
N GLN A 15 -14.32 -27.86 -35.56
CA GLN A 15 -14.91 -27.17 -34.43
C GLN A 15 -13.79 -26.90 -33.39
N TYR A 16 -13.03 -25.82 -33.62
CA TYR A 16 -12.39 -25.15 -32.49
C TYR A 16 -13.55 -24.72 -31.61
N GLU A 17 -13.87 -25.53 -30.61
CA GLU A 17 -14.74 -25.07 -29.50
C GLU A 17 -14.08 -23.82 -28.96
N VAL A 18 -14.70 -22.67 -29.22
CA VAL A 18 -14.30 -21.41 -28.63
C VAL A 18 -14.31 -21.65 -27.14
N SER A 19 -13.18 -21.53 -26.50
CA SER A 19 -13.05 -21.85 -25.07
C SER A 19 -14.08 -21.05 -24.28
N SER A 20 -14.53 -21.57 -23.15
CA SER A 20 -15.45 -20.83 -22.25
C SER A 20 -14.93 -19.43 -21.94
N ARG A 21 -13.61 -19.29 -21.81
CA ARG A 21 -12.92 -18.00 -21.62
C ARG A 21 -13.16 -17.06 -22.81
N GLU A 22 -12.96 -17.53 -24.03
CA GLU A 22 -13.16 -16.72 -25.24
C GLU A 22 -14.62 -16.32 -25.43
N ASN A 23 -15.56 -17.21 -25.13
CA ASN A 23 -16.99 -16.90 -25.15
C ASN A 23 -17.34 -15.81 -24.14
N ILE A 24 -16.85 -15.92 -22.91
CA ILE A 24 -17.07 -14.90 -21.86
C ILE A 24 -16.49 -13.56 -22.30
N LEU A 25 -15.23 -13.52 -22.76
CA LEU A 25 -14.59 -12.29 -23.20
C LEU A 25 -15.33 -11.65 -24.39
N LYS A 26 -15.82 -12.45 -25.34
CA LYS A 26 -16.60 -11.96 -26.47
C LYS A 26 -17.94 -11.34 -26.05
N VAL A 27 -18.62 -11.95 -25.06
CA VAL A 27 -19.85 -11.41 -24.50
C VAL A 27 -19.59 -10.13 -23.74
N VAL A 28 -18.53 -10.08 -22.93
CA VAL A 28 -18.11 -8.86 -22.21
C VAL A 28 -17.84 -7.72 -23.18
N LEU A 29 -17.02 -7.96 -24.23
CA LEU A 29 -16.70 -6.95 -25.24
C LEU A 29 -17.96 -6.45 -25.97
N LYS A 30 -18.89 -7.35 -26.32
CA LYS A 30 -20.15 -6.99 -26.98
C LYS A 30 -21.05 -6.10 -26.12
N ASN A 31 -21.01 -6.28 -24.80
CA ASN A 31 -21.87 -5.59 -23.85
C ASN A 31 -21.18 -4.41 -23.15
N GLN A 32 -19.96 -4.03 -23.58
CA GLN A 32 -19.33 -2.83 -23.07
C GLN A 32 -20.12 -1.59 -23.49
N PRO A 33 -20.33 -0.65 -22.57
CA PRO A 33 -20.89 0.65 -22.94
C PRO A 33 -19.93 1.40 -23.87
N ALA A 34 -20.46 2.34 -24.62
CA ALA A 34 -19.63 3.21 -25.45
C ALA A 34 -18.63 3.99 -24.58
N ASP A 35 -17.39 4.11 -25.07
CA ASP A 35 -16.36 4.90 -24.42
C ASP A 35 -16.84 6.34 -24.23
N ARG A 36 -16.70 6.83 -23.01
CA ARG A 36 -16.93 8.22 -22.65
C ARG A 36 -15.63 8.81 -22.15
N ALA A 37 -15.32 10.02 -22.60
CA ALA A 37 -14.20 10.76 -22.06
C ALA A 37 -14.42 10.98 -20.55
N LEU A 38 -13.37 10.79 -19.76
CA LEU A 38 -13.40 11.14 -18.35
C LEU A 38 -13.64 12.63 -18.19
N PRO A 39 -14.45 13.06 -17.20
CA PRO A 39 -14.63 14.47 -16.92
C PRO A 39 -13.30 15.11 -16.54
N VAL A 40 -13.07 16.33 -17.00
CA VAL A 40 -11.94 17.12 -16.51
C VAL A 40 -12.31 17.62 -15.11
N ILE A 41 -11.58 17.13 -14.13
CA ILE A 41 -11.78 17.49 -12.72
C ILE A 41 -10.77 18.61 -12.39
N ASN A 42 -11.26 19.82 -12.27
CA ASN A 42 -10.48 20.95 -11.78
C ASN A 42 -10.76 21.12 -10.30
N VAL A 43 -9.90 20.59 -9.44
CA VAL A 43 -9.94 20.85 -7.99
C VAL A 43 -9.00 22.04 -7.73
N PRO A 44 -9.53 23.22 -7.43
CA PRO A 44 -8.67 24.37 -7.13
C PRO A 44 -7.91 24.08 -5.83
N VAL A 45 -6.58 24.13 -5.90
CA VAL A 45 -5.72 24.09 -4.72
C VAL A 45 -5.55 25.52 -4.23
N THR A 46 -6.26 25.86 -3.17
CA THR A 46 -6.29 27.23 -2.62
C THR A 46 -5.41 27.41 -1.39
N THR A 47 -4.78 26.33 -0.93
CA THR A 47 -4.01 26.27 0.32
C THR A 47 -2.52 26.05 0.06
N SER A 48 -1.69 26.46 1.01
CA SER A 48 -0.24 26.27 0.96
C SER A 48 0.15 24.82 1.32
N HIS A 49 1.36 24.42 0.96
CA HIS A 49 1.88 23.10 1.35
C HIS A 49 1.95 22.90 2.86
N ASP A 50 2.23 23.94 3.64
CA ASP A 50 2.23 23.88 5.10
C ASP A 50 0.82 23.60 5.65
N GLU A 51 -0.21 24.18 5.05
CA GLU A 51 -1.60 23.88 5.42
C GLU A 51 -1.98 22.43 5.07
N TRP A 52 -1.42 21.85 4.00
CA TRP A 52 -1.65 20.41 3.70
C TRP A 52 -1.04 19.53 4.78
N VAL A 53 0.16 19.87 5.24
CA VAL A 53 0.82 19.11 6.33
C VAL A 53 0.01 19.20 7.62
N GLU A 54 -0.50 20.37 7.98
CA GLU A 54 -1.34 20.51 9.17
C GLU A 54 -2.68 19.78 9.02
N ALA A 55 -3.29 19.80 7.84
CA ALA A 55 -4.49 19.03 7.53
C ALA A 55 -4.22 17.52 7.64
N LEU A 56 -3.06 17.04 7.14
CA LEU A 56 -2.62 15.66 7.29
C LEU A 56 -2.53 15.25 8.77
N LYS A 57 -1.86 16.04 9.60
CA LYS A 57 -1.72 15.77 11.03
C LYS A 57 -3.08 15.66 11.72
N THR A 58 -3.96 16.63 11.48
CA THR A 58 -5.33 16.62 12.02
C THR A 58 -6.10 15.38 11.60
N ARG A 59 -5.96 14.96 10.34
CA ARG A 59 -6.62 13.75 9.83
C ARG A 59 -6.07 12.49 10.48
N LEU A 60 -4.77 12.40 10.65
CA LEU A 60 -4.10 11.26 11.27
C LEU A 60 -4.41 11.14 12.76
N GLU A 61 -4.58 12.25 13.47
CA GLU A 61 -5.04 12.25 14.86
C GLU A 61 -6.44 11.61 15.00
N ILE A 62 -7.38 11.97 14.12
CA ILE A 62 -8.72 11.34 14.05
C ILE A 62 -8.60 9.84 13.76
N LEU A 63 -7.62 9.43 13.00
CA LEU A 63 -7.35 8.03 12.66
C LEU A 63 -6.61 7.28 13.77
N HIS A 64 -6.27 7.93 14.87
CA HIS A 64 -5.46 7.40 15.99
C HIS A 64 -4.05 7.00 15.56
N VAL A 65 -3.44 7.81 14.71
CA VAL A 65 -2.04 7.69 14.30
C VAL A 65 -1.23 8.71 15.10
N ASP A 66 -0.15 8.25 15.74
CA ASP A 66 0.82 9.15 16.39
C ASP A 66 1.69 9.79 15.31
N VAL A 67 1.73 11.13 15.25
CA VAL A 67 2.51 11.87 14.27
C VAL A 67 3.67 12.56 14.94
N ARG A 68 4.89 12.26 14.48
CA ARG A 68 6.13 12.81 15.02
C ARG A 68 6.95 13.47 13.93
N GLU A 69 7.25 14.74 14.09
CA GLU A 69 8.13 15.46 13.19
C GLU A 69 9.58 15.23 13.61
N VAL A 70 10.41 14.85 12.64
CA VAL A 70 11.85 14.64 12.83
C VAL A 70 12.62 15.36 11.74
N ALA A 71 13.75 15.96 12.10
CA ALA A 71 14.53 16.75 11.16
C ALA A 71 15.13 15.88 10.05
N ASP A 72 15.65 14.71 10.41
CA ASP A 72 16.33 13.79 9.51
C ASP A 72 16.37 12.36 10.09
N TYR A 73 17.01 11.43 9.38
CA TYR A 73 17.19 10.06 9.84
C TYR A 73 18.09 9.96 11.08
N ALA A 74 18.99 10.89 11.33
CA ALA A 74 19.82 10.89 12.55
C ALA A 74 18.97 11.18 13.77
N ALA A 75 18.11 12.21 13.69
CA ALA A 75 17.14 12.52 14.76
C ALA A 75 16.14 11.38 14.97
N LEU A 76 15.69 10.71 13.89
CA LEU A 76 14.83 9.54 14.00
C LEU A 76 15.52 8.38 14.73
N LYS A 77 16.78 8.09 14.42
CA LYS A 77 17.56 7.06 15.12
C LYS A 77 17.68 7.34 16.62
N ASP A 78 18.01 8.57 16.96
CA ASP A 78 18.15 8.95 18.37
C ASP A 78 16.81 8.82 19.11
N LEU A 79 15.71 9.18 18.46
CA LEU A 79 14.37 8.96 19.01
C LEU A 79 14.10 7.47 19.25
N LEU A 80 14.35 6.61 18.25
CA LEU A 80 14.14 5.17 18.35
C LEU A 80 15.01 4.48 19.42
N LYS A 81 16.25 4.97 19.64
CA LYS A 81 17.11 4.47 20.72
C LYS A 81 16.58 4.77 22.12
N HIS A 82 15.90 5.90 22.28
CA HIS A 82 15.29 6.31 23.56
C HIS A 82 13.94 5.64 23.83
N GLU A 83 13.26 5.19 22.80
CA GLU A 83 12.05 4.39 22.93
C GLU A 83 12.48 2.93 23.16
N ALA A 84 12.21 2.35 24.29
CA ALA A 84 12.59 0.98 24.65
C ALA A 84 11.92 -0.08 23.73
N ILE A 85 12.20 0.01 22.44
CA ILE A 85 11.67 -0.89 21.40
C ILE A 85 12.61 -2.10 21.31
N PRO A 86 12.11 -3.32 21.40
CA PRO A 86 12.93 -4.53 21.22
C PRO A 86 13.54 -4.54 19.80
N GLN A 87 14.88 -4.41 19.72
CA GLN A 87 15.57 -4.34 18.42
C GLN A 87 15.51 -5.66 17.64
N ASP A 88 15.49 -6.77 18.33
CA ASP A 88 15.41 -8.12 17.76
C ASP A 88 14.09 -8.41 17.07
N ARG A 89 13.02 -7.70 17.43
CA ARG A 89 11.68 -7.79 16.83
C ARG A 89 11.26 -6.55 16.05
N THR A 90 12.21 -5.65 15.79
CA THR A 90 12.01 -4.48 14.94
C THR A 90 12.65 -4.69 13.59
N VAL A 91 11.86 -4.60 12.54
CA VAL A 91 12.31 -4.77 11.14
C VAL A 91 12.15 -3.46 10.38
N THR A 92 13.14 -3.13 9.58
CA THR A 92 13.08 -1.94 8.70
C THR A 92 13.48 -2.27 7.27
N THR A 93 12.93 -1.50 6.33
CA THR A 93 13.37 -1.48 4.93
C THR A 93 14.19 -0.23 4.61
N ILE A 94 14.50 0.59 5.62
CA ILE A 94 15.25 1.84 5.50
C ILE A 94 16.70 1.58 5.90
N ALA A 95 17.61 1.64 4.93
CA ALA A 95 19.01 1.31 5.15
C ALA A 95 19.69 2.19 6.23
N GLU A 96 19.28 3.44 6.34
CA GLU A 96 19.77 4.39 7.34
C GLU A 96 19.46 3.96 8.78
N LEU A 97 18.48 3.08 9.00
CA LEU A 97 18.08 2.61 10.33
C LEU A 97 18.71 1.27 10.73
N SER A 98 19.69 0.77 9.99
CA SER A 98 20.31 -0.56 10.19
C SER A 98 21.02 -0.75 11.53
N ASP A 99 21.37 0.33 12.22
CA ASP A 99 22.04 0.31 13.53
C ASP A 99 21.06 0.31 14.72
N VAL A 100 19.77 0.49 14.46
CA VAL A 100 18.70 0.53 15.50
C VAL A 100 17.60 -0.51 15.26
N SER A 101 17.64 -1.24 14.15
CA SER A 101 16.63 -2.22 13.76
C SER A 101 17.21 -3.27 12.79
N THR A 102 16.58 -4.42 12.69
CA THR A 102 16.98 -5.47 11.74
C THR A 102 16.54 -5.09 10.33
N LEU A 103 17.51 -5.04 9.39
CA LEU A 103 17.18 -4.84 7.98
C LEU A 103 16.41 -6.03 7.42
N ILE A 104 15.39 -5.76 6.60
CA ILE A 104 14.56 -6.77 5.95
C ILE A 104 15.36 -7.77 5.09
N GLU A 105 16.49 -7.32 4.55
CA GLU A 105 17.43 -8.16 3.77
C GLU A 105 18.07 -9.28 4.60
N ALA A 106 18.20 -9.09 5.91
CA ALA A 106 18.72 -10.10 6.84
C ALA A 106 17.65 -11.12 7.26
N VAL A 107 16.38 -10.85 6.97
CA VAL A 107 15.27 -11.76 7.27
C VAL A 107 15.26 -12.90 6.23
N LYS A 108 15.01 -14.14 6.69
CA LYS A 108 14.91 -15.31 5.82
C LYS A 108 13.88 -15.09 4.70
N GLU A 109 14.11 -15.73 3.54
CA GLU A 109 13.23 -15.62 2.36
C GLU A 109 11.87 -16.33 2.52
N ASP A 110 11.28 -16.25 3.71
CA ASP A 110 9.96 -16.80 4.00
C ASP A 110 9.12 -15.72 4.72
N ALA A 111 7.97 -15.39 4.15
CA ALA A 111 7.06 -14.40 4.73
C ALA A 111 6.55 -14.82 6.12
N HIS A 112 6.49 -16.11 6.44
CA HIS A 112 6.14 -16.60 7.78
C HIS A 112 7.19 -16.25 8.84
N SER A 113 8.44 -16.00 8.45
CA SER A 113 9.49 -15.54 9.37
C SER A 113 9.26 -14.13 9.92
N LEU A 114 8.21 -13.45 9.44
CA LEU A 114 7.79 -12.12 9.90
C LEU A 114 6.63 -12.17 10.91
N GLU A 115 6.16 -13.37 11.28
CA GLU A 115 4.98 -13.53 12.15
C GLU A 115 5.18 -12.96 13.58
N ASP A 116 6.42 -12.83 14.02
CA ASP A 116 6.79 -12.33 15.34
C ASP A 116 7.30 -10.88 15.35
N VAL A 117 7.19 -10.16 14.24
CA VAL A 117 7.61 -8.76 14.14
C VAL A 117 6.69 -7.88 14.98
N ASP A 118 7.27 -7.23 16.00
CA ASP A 118 6.53 -6.27 16.82
C ASP A 118 6.38 -4.91 16.13
N LEU A 119 7.45 -4.41 15.53
CA LEU A 119 7.47 -3.12 14.85
C LEU A 119 8.08 -3.25 13.45
N ALA A 120 7.35 -2.81 12.43
CA ALA A 120 7.91 -2.57 11.11
C ALA A 120 8.05 -1.07 10.85
N ILE A 121 9.25 -0.65 10.40
CA ILE A 121 9.52 0.75 10.03
C ILE A 121 9.78 0.79 8.52
N ILE A 122 8.86 1.37 7.77
CA ILE A 122 8.89 1.41 6.31
C ILE A 122 8.78 2.83 5.77
N PRO A 123 9.35 3.14 4.61
CA PRO A 123 9.12 4.43 3.96
C PRO A 123 7.79 4.41 3.18
N ALA A 124 7.26 5.61 2.92
CA ALA A 124 6.22 5.82 1.92
C ALA A 124 6.73 6.70 0.78
N HIS A 125 6.18 6.53 -0.42
CA HIS A 125 6.48 7.40 -1.55
C HIS A 125 5.97 8.81 -1.32
N PHE A 126 4.75 8.93 -0.75
CA PHE A 126 4.10 10.18 -0.42
C PHE A 126 2.91 9.96 0.51
N GLY A 127 2.44 11.05 1.12
CA GLY A 127 1.21 11.08 1.91
C GLY A 127 0.13 11.97 1.30
N VAL A 128 -1.13 11.72 1.63
CA VAL A 128 -2.29 12.45 1.14
C VAL A 128 -2.96 13.20 2.29
N ALA A 129 -3.00 14.52 2.22
CA ALA A 129 -3.55 15.37 3.28
C ALA A 129 -5.06 15.19 3.48
N GLU A 130 -5.80 14.94 2.41
CA GLU A 130 -7.25 14.78 2.41
C GLU A 130 -7.74 13.68 3.36
N ASN A 131 -7.06 12.53 3.39
CA ASN A 131 -7.54 11.33 4.07
C ASN A 131 -6.50 10.65 4.96
N GLY A 132 -5.27 11.18 5.06
CA GLY A 132 -4.20 10.59 5.86
C GLY A 132 -3.54 9.35 5.26
N ALA A 133 -3.80 9.03 4.00
CA ALA A 133 -3.27 7.84 3.36
C ALA A 133 -1.81 7.99 2.95
N MET A 134 -1.00 6.95 3.21
CA MET A 134 0.40 6.85 2.80
C MET A 134 0.50 5.86 1.64
N TRP A 135 1.13 6.26 0.52
CA TRP A 135 1.31 5.39 -0.64
C TRP A 135 2.57 4.56 -0.49
N VAL A 136 2.38 3.24 -0.48
CA VAL A 136 3.44 2.23 -0.32
C VAL A 136 3.34 1.21 -1.43
N THR A 137 4.48 0.86 -2.05
CA THR A 137 4.57 -0.21 -3.07
C THR A 137 5.49 -1.33 -2.59
N GLU A 138 5.46 -2.47 -3.29
CA GLU A 138 6.33 -3.61 -2.97
C GLU A 138 7.82 -3.27 -3.06
N SER A 139 8.21 -2.30 -3.88
CA SER A 139 9.60 -1.85 -3.97
C SER A 139 10.13 -1.25 -2.67
N LEU A 140 9.24 -0.78 -1.79
CA LEU A 140 9.59 -0.20 -0.49
C LEU A 140 9.57 -1.22 0.66
N VAL A 141 8.89 -2.37 0.49
CA VAL A 141 8.61 -3.28 1.61
C VAL A 141 9.21 -4.68 1.46
N LYS A 142 9.79 -5.02 0.32
CA LYS A 142 10.31 -6.35 -0.04
C LYS A 142 9.25 -7.46 0.07
N TYR A 143 8.58 -7.59 1.21
CA TYR A 143 7.48 -8.53 1.43
C TYR A 143 6.17 -7.77 1.56
N ARG A 144 5.21 -8.03 0.67
CA ARG A 144 3.88 -7.37 0.65
C ARG A 144 3.12 -7.53 1.97
N VAL A 145 3.42 -8.59 2.72
CA VAL A 145 2.77 -8.87 4.01
C VAL A 145 3.29 -7.97 5.14
N LEU A 146 4.52 -7.42 5.05
CA LEU A 146 5.18 -6.72 6.14
C LEU A 146 4.32 -5.62 6.80
N PRO A 147 3.67 -4.70 6.05
CA PRO A 147 2.87 -3.64 6.67
C PRO A 147 1.57 -4.14 7.33
N PHE A 148 1.22 -5.41 7.15
CA PHE A 148 -0.04 -5.98 7.66
C PHE A 148 0.17 -7.02 8.76
N ILE A 149 1.32 -7.70 8.80
CA ILE A 149 1.59 -8.78 9.76
C ILE A 149 2.16 -8.25 11.09
N THR A 150 2.78 -7.09 11.06
CA THR A 150 3.41 -6.48 12.24
C THR A 150 2.37 -6.03 13.28
N GLN A 151 2.77 -6.02 14.57
CA GLN A 151 1.92 -5.52 15.65
C GLN A 151 1.80 -3.99 15.63
N GLN A 152 2.89 -3.30 15.33
CA GLN A 152 2.98 -1.84 15.24
C GLN A 152 3.59 -1.48 13.87
N LEU A 153 3.05 -0.49 13.22
CA LEU A 153 3.55 0.01 11.95
C LEU A 153 4.06 1.45 12.09
N ALA A 154 5.31 1.69 11.75
CA ALA A 154 5.86 3.02 11.61
C ALA A 154 6.08 3.34 10.13
N ILE A 155 5.54 4.44 9.67
CA ILE A 155 5.76 4.92 8.29
C ILE A 155 6.58 6.20 8.34
N VAL A 156 7.61 6.26 7.49
CA VAL A 156 8.45 7.45 7.31
C VAL A 156 8.09 8.09 5.97
N VAL A 157 7.74 9.37 5.99
CA VAL A 157 7.46 10.14 4.77
C VAL A 157 8.14 11.51 4.87
N LYS A 158 8.66 12.01 3.76
CA LYS A 158 9.24 13.36 3.71
C LYS A 158 8.14 14.40 3.68
N ARG A 159 8.29 15.48 4.46
CA ARG A 159 7.36 16.61 4.49
C ARG A 159 7.02 17.11 3.08
N LYS A 160 8.03 17.27 2.22
CA LYS A 160 7.86 17.73 0.83
C LYS A 160 7.06 16.80 -0.07
N ASP A 161 6.89 15.53 0.33
CA ASP A 161 6.19 14.50 -0.43
C ASP A 161 4.71 14.36 -0.01
N ILE A 162 4.15 15.37 0.65
CA ILE A 162 2.72 15.41 0.93
C ILE A 162 1.98 16.04 -0.25
N VAL A 163 0.94 15.38 -0.72
CA VAL A 163 0.01 15.89 -1.74
C VAL A 163 -1.32 16.28 -1.11
N TYR A 164 -2.04 17.20 -1.74
CA TYR A 164 -3.27 17.75 -1.19
C TYR A 164 -4.41 16.73 -1.12
N ASN A 165 -4.70 16.04 -2.23
CA ASN A 165 -5.86 15.19 -2.36
C ASN A 165 -5.57 13.91 -3.19
N MET A 166 -6.57 13.03 -3.26
CA MET A 166 -6.44 11.77 -4.02
C MET A 166 -6.29 11.98 -5.52
N HIS A 167 -6.79 13.10 -6.10
CA HIS A 167 -6.58 13.38 -7.52
C HIS A 167 -5.11 13.58 -7.83
N GLN A 168 -4.41 14.42 -7.04
CA GLN A 168 -2.97 14.60 -7.16
C GLN A 168 -2.20 13.30 -6.88
N ALA A 169 -2.69 12.49 -5.94
CA ALA A 169 -2.10 11.20 -5.65
C ALA A 169 -2.15 10.27 -6.88
N TYR A 170 -3.29 10.14 -7.53
CA TYR A 170 -3.44 9.34 -8.74
C TYR A 170 -2.67 9.91 -9.93
N GLU A 171 -2.60 11.24 -10.09
CA GLU A 171 -1.73 11.87 -11.08
C GLU A 171 -0.25 11.52 -10.86
N ARG A 172 0.20 11.52 -9.60
CA ARG A 172 1.58 11.15 -9.23
C ARG A 172 1.88 9.68 -9.49
N ILE A 173 0.91 8.78 -9.38
CA ILE A 173 1.05 7.35 -9.65
C ILE A 173 0.94 7.05 -11.15
N ALA A 174 0.22 7.88 -11.91
CA ALA A 174 -0.01 7.65 -13.32
C ALA A 174 1.30 7.48 -14.09
N GLY A 175 1.41 6.38 -14.85
CA GLY A 175 2.60 6.05 -15.63
C GLY A 175 3.74 5.40 -14.82
N THR A 176 3.59 5.17 -13.53
CA THR A 176 4.54 4.37 -12.75
C THR A 176 4.23 2.88 -12.88
N ASN A 177 5.29 2.06 -12.94
CA ASN A 177 5.14 0.61 -12.97
C ASN A 177 5.31 0.07 -11.55
N TYR A 178 4.32 -0.69 -11.09
CA TYR A 178 4.35 -1.45 -9.84
C TYR A 178 3.38 -2.64 -9.98
N ASP A 179 3.70 -3.76 -9.36
CA ASP A 179 2.82 -4.94 -9.34
C ASP A 179 1.84 -4.86 -8.16
N PHE A 180 2.29 -4.28 -7.05
CA PHE A 180 1.49 -4.09 -5.86
C PHE A 180 1.72 -2.69 -5.29
N GLY A 181 0.63 -2.02 -4.94
CA GLY A 181 0.63 -0.75 -4.23
C GLY A 181 -0.59 -0.62 -3.35
N VAL A 182 -0.43 0.05 -2.22
CA VAL A 182 -1.49 0.22 -1.23
C VAL A 182 -1.45 1.61 -0.61
N PHE A 183 -2.62 2.18 -0.39
CA PHE A 183 -2.81 3.34 0.47
C PHE A 183 -3.11 2.89 1.90
N ILE A 184 -2.25 3.25 2.85
CA ILE A 184 -2.39 2.91 4.27
C ILE A 184 -2.77 4.18 5.03
N ALA A 185 -3.93 4.16 5.70
CA ALA A 185 -4.48 5.29 6.44
C ALA A 185 -4.83 4.88 7.86
N GLY A 186 -3.83 4.77 8.71
CA GLY A 186 -3.99 4.41 10.12
C GLY A 186 -3.93 2.91 10.42
N PRO A 187 -4.06 2.54 11.71
CA PRO A 187 -4.03 1.15 12.16
C PRO A 187 -5.25 0.36 11.70
N SER A 188 -5.18 -0.97 11.80
CA SER A 188 -6.29 -1.86 11.46
C SER A 188 -7.50 -1.58 12.36
N LYS A 189 -8.63 -1.27 11.72
CA LYS A 189 -9.91 -1.00 12.40
C LYS A 189 -10.98 -1.91 11.81
N THR A 190 -11.65 -2.66 12.65
CA THR A 190 -12.83 -3.45 12.27
C THR A 190 -14.05 -2.78 12.86
N ALA A 191 -14.98 -2.32 12.03
CA ALA A 191 -16.31 -1.91 12.47
C ALA A 191 -17.17 -3.17 12.50
N ASP A 192 -17.35 -3.74 13.69
CA ASP A 192 -18.18 -4.93 13.87
C ASP A 192 -19.67 -4.60 13.89
N ILE A 193 -20.48 -5.64 13.66
CA ILE A 193 -21.95 -5.62 13.66
C ILE A 193 -22.50 -5.06 14.98
N GLU A 194 -21.78 -5.19 16.08
CA GLU A 194 -22.16 -4.68 17.42
C GLU A 194 -21.62 -3.29 17.75
N GLN A 195 -21.11 -2.52 16.77
CA GLN A 195 -20.53 -1.19 16.95
C GLN A 195 -19.31 -1.15 17.89
N SER A 196 -18.71 -2.29 18.19
CA SER A 196 -17.47 -2.37 18.93
C SER A 196 -16.27 -2.22 18.01
N LEU A 197 -15.49 -1.17 18.18
CA LEU A 197 -14.26 -0.94 17.42
C LEU A 197 -13.16 -1.87 17.95
N VAL A 198 -12.77 -2.86 17.15
CA VAL A 198 -11.62 -3.72 17.45
C VAL A 198 -10.41 -3.23 16.65
N LEU A 199 -9.31 -2.92 17.33
CA LEU A 199 -8.05 -2.56 16.72
C LEU A 199 -7.16 -3.80 16.53
N GLY A 200 -6.52 -3.92 15.38
CA GLY A 200 -5.50 -4.93 15.14
C GLY A 200 -6.01 -6.35 14.82
N ALA A 201 -7.28 -6.52 14.44
CA ALA A 201 -7.80 -7.85 14.10
C ALA A 201 -7.20 -8.42 12.80
N HIS A 202 -6.90 -7.56 11.81
CA HIS A 202 -6.39 -7.94 10.50
C HIS A 202 -5.20 -7.06 10.04
N GLY A 203 -4.40 -6.56 10.99
CA GLY A 203 -3.26 -5.71 10.70
C GLY A 203 -2.72 -5.05 11.96
N PRO A 204 -1.89 -4.01 11.85
CA PRO A 204 -1.26 -3.35 12.99
C PRO A 204 -2.28 -2.82 14.00
N LYS A 205 -1.99 -3.00 15.27
CA LYS A 205 -2.78 -2.45 16.38
C LYS A 205 -2.59 -0.94 16.55
N GLY A 206 -1.42 -0.45 16.17
CA GLY A 206 -1.05 0.97 16.24
C GLY A 206 -0.24 1.37 15.01
N MET A 207 -0.26 2.67 14.75
CA MET A 207 0.53 3.26 13.66
C MET A 207 1.16 4.57 14.14
N THR A 208 2.42 4.76 13.76
CA THR A 208 3.16 6.02 13.94
C THR A 208 3.58 6.55 12.58
N LEU A 209 3.40 7.83 12.34
CA LEU A 209 3.96 8.52 11.20
C LEU A 209 5.15 9.38 11.63
N TYR A 210 6.32 9.12 11.06
CA TYR A 210 7.48 10.00 11.15
C TYR A 210 7.51 10.92 9.92
N LEU A 211 7.26 12.20 10.13
CA LEU A 211 7.32 13.24 9.11
C LEU A 211 8.73 13.83 9.09
N LEU A 212 9.46 13.50 8.02
CA LEU A 212 10.86 13.90 7.86
C LEU A 212 10.93 15.29 7.23
N GLY A 213 11.69 16.21 7.83
CA GLY A 213 11.87 17.61 7.40
C GLY A 213 12.59 17.79 6.06
#